data_3adf0231167a858ab8b985983ecb697d
#
_entry.id   3adf0231167a858ab8b985983ecb697d
#
_cell.length_a   1.000
_cell.length_b   1.000
_cell.length_c   1.000
_cell.angle_alpha   90.00
_cell.angle_beta   90.00
_cell.angle_gamma   90.00
#
_symmetry.space_group_name_H-M   'P 1'
#
loop_
_entity.id
_entity.type
_entity.pdbx_description
1 polymer ?
#
loop_
_entity_poly.entity_id
_entity_poly.type
_entity_poly.pdbx_seq_one_letter_code
_entity_poly.pdbx_strand_id
1 'polypeptide(L)'
;MAVKTAQYIFNGQTYNLTYNSTSGKWEATVTAPSKSSYNQPDHVLGGTVKATDAAGNTTTVDQSHITLGASLKLRVKEKTAPTITITSPSAGAYITNTTPTIEFQVKDTDSGVNAGTIAVTVDGTTVSNVTKTAIDGGYKCTCTSPTLKDGSHTISVKASDNDGNAATAKTATFTVDTVPPTLQITTPSNDLVTNKKTVTVTGKTDDVTSKPVTVTVNGTTVTVETDGTFTKDVTLVEGANTITIVAKDKAGKTTTVTRKVTVDTSAPVIKSITLTPNPVDCGKTFIIAVEITD
;
A
#
# COMPACT_ATOMS: atom_id res chain seq x y z
N MET A 1 67.88 19.36 20.63
CA MET A 1 67.00 20.04 21.60
C MET A 1 65.77 19.21 21.83
N ALA A 2 65.28 19.14 23.06
CA ALA A 2 64.10 18.31 23.36
C ALA A 2 62.79 19.01 22.96
N VAL A 3 61.80 18.30 22.52
CA VAL A 3 60.44 18.78 22.28
C VAL A 3 59.85 19.21 23.61
N LYS A 4 59.29 20.45 23.67
CA LYS A 4 58.66 21.03 24.84
C LYS A 4 57.17 20.76 24.87
N THR A 5 56.48 20.90 23.67
CA THR A 5 55.04 20.66 23.55
C THR A 5 54.75 20.04 22.20
N ALA A 6 53.74 19.18 22.17
CA ALA A 6 53.13 18.67 20.95
C ALA A 6 51.61 18.83 21.02
N GLN A 7 50.99 19.23 19.93
CA GLN A 7 49.55 19.47 19.83
C GLN A 7 48.99 18.81 18.58
N TYR A 8 47.78 18.29 18.69
CA TYR A 8 46.96 17.86 17.56
C TYR A 8 45.79 18.81 17.43
N ILE A 9 45.61 19.36 16.24
CA ILE A 9 44.49 20.28 15.92
C ILE A 9 43.57 19.50 15.00
N PHE A 10 42.33 19.33 15.44
CA PHE A 10 41.36 18.50 14.72
C PHE A 10 39.97 19.05 14.92
N ASN A 11 39.20 19.19 13.84
CA ASN A 11 37.84 19.69 13.84
C ASN A 11 37.66 21.00 14.63
N GLY A 12 38.60 21.94 14.43
CA GLY A 12 38.62 23.26 15.10
C GLY A 12 39.05 23.26 16.57
N GLN A 13 39.39 22.11 17.15
CA GLN A 13 39.83 21.95 18.51
C GLN A 13 41.33 21.63 18.61
N THR A 14 41.99 22.07 19.66
CA THR A 14 43.41 21.79 19.95
C THR A 14 43.51 20.82 21.11
N TYR A 15 44.18 19.71 20.90
CA TYR A 15 44.47 18.67 21.88
C TYR A 15 45.97 18.73 22.25
N ASN A 16 46.29 18.95 23.51
CA ASN A 16 47.67 18.86 23.98
C ASN A 16 48.04 17.39 24.14
N LEU A 17 49.13 16.98 23.49
CA LEU A 17 49.66 15.64 23.58
C LEU A 17 50.57 15.52 24.80
N THR A 18 50.55 14.38 25.49
CA THR A 18 51.41 14.05 26.63
C THR A 18 52.44 13.01 26.21
N TYR A 19 53.70 13.19 26.60
CA TYR A 19 54.73 12.20 26.31
C TYR A 19 54.53 10.93 27.12
N ASN A 20 54.42 9.81 26.43
CA ASN A 20 54.33 8.47 27.02
C ASN A 20 55.70 7.83 26.97
N SER A 21 56.37 7.65 28.12
CA SER A 21 57.68 7.07 28.19
C SER A 21 57.74 5.58 27.83
N THR A 22 56.64 4.86 27.95
CA THR A 22 56.55 3.43 27.57
C THR A 22 56.50 3.24 26.04
N SER A 23 55.73 4.07 25.31
CA SER A 23 55.65 4.01 23.83
C SER A 23 56.71 4.88 23.12
N GLY A 24 57.35 5.80 23.87
CA GLY A 24 58.27 6.80 23.31
C GLY A 24 57.58 7.86 22.42
N LYS A 25 56.25 8.02 22.54
CA LYS A 25 55.45 8.89 21.69
C LYS A 25 54.70 9.95 22.48
N TRP A 26 54.29 11.02 21.78
CA TRP A 26 53.35 12.02 22.29
C TRP A 26 51.95 11.60 21.91
N GLU A 27 51.06 11.49 22.89
CA GLU A 27 49.73 10.85 22.72
C GLU A 27 48.61 11.69 23.36
N ALA A 28 47.42 11.61 22.77
CA ALA A 28 46.15 12.05 23.36
C ALA A 28 45.00 11.18 22.89
N THR A 29 44.00 11.00 23.72
CA THR A 29 42.72 10.39 23.31
C THR A 29 41.81 11.48 22.77
N VAL A 30 41.34 11.31 21.55
CA VAL A 30 40.45 12.23 20.87
C VAL A 30 39.17 11.49 20.47
N THR A 31 38.00 12.05 20.81
CA THR A 31 36.72 11.51 20.41
C THR A 31 36.45 11.85 18.95
N ALA A 32 36.12 10.86 18.14
CA ALA A 32 35.73 11.05 16.75
C ALA A 32 34.41 11.86 16.67
N PRO A 33 34.23 12.69 15.64
CA PRO A 33 32.95 13.35 15.39
C PRO A 33 31.79 12.38 15.30
N SER A 34 30.59 12.84 15.64
CA SER A 34 29.37 12.03 15.63
C SER A 34 28.81 11.78 14.23
N LYS A 35 29.31 12.51 13.23
CA LYS A 35 28.89 12.40 11.83
C LYS A 35 29.95 11.69 10.99
N SER A 36 29.48 11.03 9.93
CA SER A 36 30.34 10.42 8.91
C SER A 36 31.21 11.46 8.20
N SER A 37 32.42 11.04 7.83
CA SER A 37 33.29 11.82 6.96
C SER A 37 32.97 11.63 5.47
N TYR A 38 31.97 10.83 5.10
CA TYR A 38 31.69 10.51 3.71
C TYR A 38 31.42 11.74 2.83
N ASN A 39 30.75 12.75 3.39
CA ASN A 39 30.42 14.00 2.71
C ASN A 39 31.55 15.06 2.76
N GLN A 40 32.73 14.71 3.26
CA GLN A 40 33.92 15.57 3.25
C GLN A 40 34.78 15.29 1.98
N PRO A 41 35.65 16.23 1.58
CA PRO A 41 36.62 15.96 0.50
C PRO A 41 37.40 14.69 0.77
N ASP A 42 37.59 13.86 -0.27
CA ASP A 42 38.25 12.54 -0.20
C ASP A 42 37.65 11.58 0.85
N HIS A 43 36.45 11.89 1.38
CA HIS A 43 35.77 11.16 2.47
C HIS A 43 36.60 11.06 3.77
N VAL A 44 37.40 12.09 4.07
CA VAL A 44 38.25 12.13 5.26
C VAL A 44 38.16 13.46 5.98
N LEU A 45 38.50 13.42 7.26
CA LEU A 45 38.76 14.59 8.10
C LEU A 45 40.27 14.73 8.31
N GLY A 46 40.80 15.88 7.95
CA GLY A 46 42.23 16.17 8.12
C GLY A 46 42.55 16.73 9.52
N GLY A 47 43.67 16.32 10.06
CA GLY A 47 44.23 16.87 11.27
C GLY A 47 45.56 17.58 11.00
N THR A 48 46.01 18.38 11.99
CA THR A 48 47.30 19.08 11.97
C THR A 48 48.05 18.76 13.24
N VAL A 49 49.30 18.37 13.13
CA VAL A 49 50.21 18.22 14.28
C VAL A 49 51.18 19.43 14.33
N LYS A 50 51.31 20.02 15.51
CA LYS A 50 52.27 21.10 15.79
C LYS A 50 53.17 20.70 16.93
N ALA A 51 54.49 20.73 16.73
CA ALA A 51 55.49 20.50 17.76
C ALA A 51 56.33 21.74 17.98
N THR A 52 56.68 22.03 19.24
CA THR A 52 57.48 23.17 19.65
C THR A 52 58.61 22.68 20.53
N ASP A 53 59.85 23.16 20.28
CA ASP A 53 61.01 22.84 21.10
C ASP A 53 61.17 23.83 22.26
N ALA A 54 62.22 23.61 23.10
CA ALA A 54 62.50 24.48 24.26
C ALA A 54 62.97 25.89 23.86
N ALA A 55 63.44 26.09 22.64
CA ALA A 55 63.85 27.37 22.10
C ALA A 55 62.70 28.17 21.45
N GLY A 56 61.52 27.54 21.33
CA GLY A 56 60.33 28.16 20.70
C GLY A 56 60.18 27.89 19.20
N ASN A 57 61.07 27.12 18.61
CA ASN A 57 60.93 26.75 17.18
C ASN A 57 59.76 25.80 17.00
N THR A 58 58.97 25.99 15.93
CA THR A 58 57.77 25.21 15.68
C THR A 58 57.85 24.48 14.34
N THR A 59 57.34 23.23 14.32
CA THR A 59 57.10 22.48 13.09
C THR A 59 55.63 22.12 13.04
N THR A 60 55.03 22.29 11.85
CA THR A 60 53.61 21.93 11.63
C THR A 60 53.51 20.96 10.45
N VAL A 61 52.71 19.92 10.62
CA VAL A 61 52.42 18.92 9.60
C VAL A 61 50.91 18.74 9.50
N ASP A 62 50.37 18.87 8.31
CA ASP A 62 48.93 18.64 8.01
C ASP A 62 48.73 17.53 6.97
N GLN A 63 47.49 17.33 6.55
CA GLN A 63 47.12 16.30 5.61
C GLN A 63 47.70 16.46 4.19
N SER A 64 48.30 17.64 3.85
CA SER A 64 48.92 17.90 2.58
C SER A 64 50.42 17.51 2.54
N HIS A 65 51.01 17.20 3.70
CA HIS A 65 52.42 16.85 3.81
C HIS A 65 52.75 15.57 3.02
N ILE A 66 53.80 15.65 2.18
CA ILE A 66 54.11 14.66 1.17
C ILE A 66 54.33 13.24 1.73
N THR A 67 54.87 13.09 2.95
CA THR A 67 55.17 11.79 3.56
C THR A 67 54.28 11.44 4.73
N LEU A 68 53.85 12.43 5.51
CA LEU A 68 53.11 12.22 6.77
C LEU A 68 51.61 12.54 6.66
N GLY A 69 51.22 13.26 5.61
CA GLY A 69 49.85 13.75 5.46
C GLY A 69 48.82 12.64 5.39
N ALA A 70 49.15 11.51 4.81
CA ALA A 70 48.24 10.33 4.72
C ALA A 70 47.84 9.79 6.09
N SER A 71 48.76 9.88 7.08
CA SER A 71 48.50 9.43 8.48
C SER A 71 47.62 10.39 9.27
N LEU A 72 47.36 11.60 8.74
CA LEU A 72 46.49 12.60 9.35
C LEU A 72 45.07 12.64 8.74
N LYS A 73 44.74 11.70 7.84
CA LYS A 73 43.45 11.55 7.20
C LYS A 73 42.61 10.52 7.96
N LEU A 74 41.67 11.01 8.80
CA LEU A 74 40.78 10.18 9.57
C LEU A 74 39.50 9.90 8.79
N ARG A 75 39.12 8.62 8.61
CA ARG A 75 37.79 8.21 8.14
C ARG A 75 36.90 7.94 9.35
N VAL A 76 35.80 8.65 9.43
CA VAL A 76 34.73 8.44 10.42
C VAL A 76 33.54 7.82 9.71
N LYS A 77 33.02 6.72 10.24
CA LYS A 77 31.85 6.03 9.71
C LYS A 77 30.70 6.14 10.71
N GLU A 78 29.50 6.38 10.22
CA GLU A 78 28.28 6.19 11.00
C GLU A 78 27.93 4.71 11.11
N LYS A 79 26.92 4.40 11.94
CA LYS A 79 26.38 3.06 12.12
C LYS A 79 24.86 2.98 11.88
N THR A 80 24.25 4.08 11.48
CA THR A 80 22.81 4.17 11.24
C THR A 80 22.53 3.76 9.81
N ALA A 81 21.65 2.78 9.61
CA ALA A 81 21.25 2.35 8.28
C ALA A 81 20.18 3.28 7.68
N PRO A 82 20.05 3.37 6.36
CA PRO A 82 19.02 4.18 5.70
C PRO A 82 17.60 3.70 6.05
N THR A 83 16.66 4.62 6.03
CA THR A 83 15.23 4.33 6.19
C THR A 83 14.57 4.09 4.84
N ILE A 84 13.69 3.07 4.76
CA ILE A 84 12.95 2.72 3.55
C ILE A 84 11.46 2.88 3.83
N THR A 85 10.74 3.59 2.93
CA THR A 85 9.29 3.77 3.00
C THR A 85 8.66 3.41 1.66
N ILE A 86 7.84 2.36 1.61
CA ILE A 86 7.06 1.97 0.42
C ILE A 86 5.74 2.74 0.45
N THR A 87 5.42 3.45 -0.65
CA THR A 87 4.25 4.31 -0.76
C THR A 87 3.20 3.77 -1.73
N SER A 88 3.59 3.01 -2.75
CA SER A 88 2.66 2.41 -3.71
C SER A 88 3.18 1.06 -4.22
N PRO A 89 2.29 0.05 -4.35
CA PRO A 89 1.03 -0.09 -3.64
C PRO A 89 1.21 -0.03 -2.13
N SER A 90 0.28 0.59 -1.41
CA SER A 90 0.33 0.63 0.06
C SER A 90 0.06 -0.75 0.66
N ALA A 91 0.58 -1.00 1.86
CA ALA A 91 0.32 -2.26 2.56
C ALA A 91 -1.19 -2.48 2.77
N GLY A 92 -1.68 -3.67 2.40
CA GLY A 92 -3.09 -4.04 2.48
C GLY A 92 -3.97 -3.50 1.34
N ALA A 93 -3.40 -2.83 0.34
CA ALA A 93 -4.16 -2.33 -0.82
C ALA A 93 -4.75 -3.48 -1.65
N TYR A 94 -5.94 -3.25 -2.19
CA TYR A 94 -6.57 -4.08 -3.22
C TYR A 94 -6.58 -3.27 -4.51
N ILE A 95 -6.06 -3.83 -5.60
CA ILE A 95 -5.90 -3.13 -6.88
C ILE A 95 -6.34 -4.02 -8.04
N THR A 96 -6.74 -3.40 -9.15
CA THR A 96 -7.15 -4.11 -10.37
C THR A 96 -6.06 -4.13 -11.44
N ASN A 97 -4.98 -3.35 -11.25
CA ASN A 97 -3.87 -3.28 -12.19
C ASN A 97 -2.91 -4.44 -11.95
N THR A 98 -2.68 -5.27 -12.96
CA THR A 98 -1.77 -6.42 -12.92
C THR A 98 -0.29 -6.03 -13.08
N THR A 99 0.01 -4.78 -13.45
CA THR A 99 1.37 -4.24 -13.57
C THR A 99 1.49 -2.91 -12.83
N PRO A 100 1.28 -2.91 -11.49
CA PRO A 100 1.27 -1.67 -10.72
C PRO A 100 2.63 -0.98 -10.71
N THR A 101 2.59 0.35 -10.65
CA THR A 101 3.77 1.15 -10.36
C THR A 101 4.11 1.02 -8.88
N ILE A 102 5.36 0.61 -8.61
CA ILE A 102 5.93 0.55 -7.26
C ILE A 102 6.63 1.87 -7.00
N GLU A 103 6.26 2.54 -5.91
CA GLU A 103 6.91 3.77 -5.44
C GLU A 103 7.41 3.59 -4.02
N PHE A 104 8.62 4.07 -3.77
CA PHE A 104 9.22 4.06 -2.44
C PHE A 104 10.27 5.16 -2.30
N GLN A 105 10.63 5.46 -1.07
CA GLN A 105 11.72 6.37 -0.74
C GLN A 105 12.76 5.65 0.10
N VAL A 106 14.03 6.02 -0.12
CA VAL A 106 15.16 5.61 0.71
C VAL A 106 15.86 6.87 1.16
N LYS A 107 16.04 7.05 2.46
CA LYS A 107 16.65 8.26 3.03
C LYS A 107 17.73 7.92 4.04
N ASP A 108 18.82 8.66 3.93
CA ASP A 108 19.90 8.74 4.88
C ASP A 108 20.50 10.14 4.85
N THR A 109 20.56 10.83 6.03
CA THR A 109 20.95 12.22 6.13
C THR A 109 22.39 12.42 6.60
N ASP A 110 23.12 11.33 6.86
CA ASP A 110 24.52 11.42 7.30
C ASP A 110 25.48 11.01 6.17
N SER A 111 25.77 9.74 5.95
CA SER A 111 26.64 9.32 4.86
C SER A 111 25.93 9.36 3.48
N GLY A 112 24.62 9.39 3.49
CA GLY A 112 23.77 9.34 2.30
C GLY A 112 23.56 7.95 1.77
N VAL A 113 22.51 7.79 0.94
CA VAL A 113 22.11 6.49 0.38
C VAL A 113 23.06 6.07 -0.75
N ASN A 114 23.59 4.86 -0.69
CA ASN A 114 24.28 4.24 -1.81
C ASN A 114 23.27 3.76 -2.87
N ALA A 115 23.05 4.56 -3.89
CA ALA A 115 22.08 4.30 -4.94
C ALA A 115 22.31 2.96 -5.69
N GLY A 116 23.55 2.45 -5.70
CA GLY A 116 23.91 1.17 -6.34
C GLY A 116 23.37 -0.05 -5.59
N THR A 117 23.03 0.10 -4.29
CA THR A 117 22.56 -0.99 -3.43
C THR A 117 21.03 -1.11 -3.38
N ILE A 118 20.31 -0.13 -3.94
CA ILE A 118 18.84 -0.15 -3.97
C ILE A 118 18.37 -1.30 -4.83
N ALA A 119 17.70 -2.26 -4.23
CA ALA A 119 17.15 -3.45 -4.88
C ALA A 119 15.69 -3.64 -4.49
N VAL A 120 14.87 -4.03 -5.46
CA VAL A 120 13.43 -4.29 -5.32
C VAL A 120 13.10 -5.67 -5.82
N THR A 121 12.28 -6.40 -5.09
CA THR A 121 11.70 -7.66 -5.54
C THR A 121 10.18 -7.63 -5.37
N VAL A 122 9.49 -8.35 -6.25
CA VAL A 122 8.08 -8.70 -6.08
C VAL A 122 7.99 -10.22 -6.06
N ASP A 123 7.43 -10.79 -5.00
CA ASP A 123 7.37 -12.23 -4.76
C ASP A 123 8.72 -12.95 -4.94
N GLY A 124 9.79 -12.26 -4.50
CA GLY A 124 11.16 -12.76 -4.63
C GLY A 124 11.80 -12.53 -6.01
N THR A 125 11.03 -12.14 -7.03
CA THR A 125 11.55 -11.83 -8.37
C THR A 125 12.08 -10.41 -8.41
N THR A 126 13.34 -10.24 -8.86
CA THR A 126 13.97 -8.92 -8.97
C THR A 126 13.28 -8.05 -10.01
N VAL A 127 12.96 -6.81 -9.62
CA VAL A 127 12.44 -5.79 -10.53
C VAL A 127 13.62 -4.95 -11.05
N SER A 128 13.82 -4.98 -12.35
CA SER A 128 14.82 -4.15 -13.05
C SER A 128 14.26 -2.75 -13.34
N ASN A 129 15.12 -1.85 -13.85
CA ASN A 129 14.73 -0.52 -14.34
C ASN A 129 14.12 0.39 -13.25
N VAL A 130 14.72 0.38 -12.05
CA VAL A 130 14.34 1.30 -10.98
C VAL A 130 14.84 2.70 -11.32
N THR A 131 13.91 3.61 -11.60
CA THR A 131 14.21 5.05 -11.77
C THR A 131 14.42 5.66 -10.38
N LYS A 132 15.55 6.34 -10.21
CA LYS A 132 15.97 6.95 -8.94
C LYS A 132 16.04 8.46 -9.13
N THR A 133 15.16 9.21 -8.48
CA THR A 133 15.14 10.67 -8.49
C THR A 133 15.69 11.17 -7.18
N ALA A 134 16.74 11.99 -7.20
CA ALA A 134 17.32 12.56 -6.00
C ALA A 134 16.30 13.47 -5.28
N ILE A 135 16.23 13.33 -3.97
CA ILE A 135 15.44 14.15 -3.05
C ILE A 135 16.33 14.54 -1.86
N ASP A 136 15.85 15.43 -1.03
CA ASP A 136 16.57 15.76 0.18
C ASP A 136 16.80 14.54 1.08
N GLY A 137 18.07 14.27 1.37
CA GLY A 137 18.53 13.12 2.15
C GLY A 137 18.39 11.76 1.47
N GLY A 138 18.22 11.66 0.14
CA GLY A 138 18.17 10.33 -0.50
C GLY A 138 17.52 10.28 -1.87
N TYR A 139 16.68 9.26 -2.10
CA TYR A 139 16.04 9.01 -3.40
C TYR A 139 14.55 8.69 -3.26
N LYS A 140 13.74 9.27 -4.16
CA LYS A 140 12.43 8.74 -4.54
C LYS A 140 12.65 7.77 -5.69
N CYS A 141 12.15 6.54 -5.56
CA CYS A 141 12.32 5.47 -6.53
C CYS A 141 10.98 5.04 -7.10
N THR A 142 10.95 4.76 -8.41
CA THR A 142 9.78 4.22 -9.10
C THR A 142 10.20 3.09 -10.03
N CYS A 143 9.38 2.05 -10.13
CA CYS A 143 9.52 0.98 -11.10
C CYS A 143 8.15 0.35 -11.39
N THR A 144 8.04 -0.38 -12.50
CA THR A 144 6.84 -1.15 -12.83
C THR A 144 7.03 -2.60 -12.41
N SER A 145 6.05 -3.18 -11.75
CA SER A 145 6.09 -4.59 -11.38
C SER A 145 6.05 -5.49 -12.64
N PRO A 146 6.56 -6.73 -12.57
CA PRO A 146 6.18 -7.76 -13.53
C PRO A 146 4.66 -7.94 -13.56
N THR A 147 4.14 -8.57 -14.63
CA THR A 147 2.72 -8.92 -14.68
C THR A 147 2.38 -9.91 -13.57
N LEU A 148 1.41 -9.55 -12.75
CA LEU A 148 0.94 -10.30 -11.59
C LEU A 148 -0.39 -11.00 -11.93
N LYS A 149 -0.64 -12.12 -11.27
CA LYS A 149 -1.94 -12.81 -11.28
C LYS A 149 -2.82 -12.27 -10.16
N ASP A 150 -4.10 -12.64 -10.16
CA ASP A 150 -4.96 -12.37 -9.02
C ASP A 150 -4.46 -13.13 -7.78
N GLY A 151 -4.41 -12.44 -6.64
CA GLY A 151 -3.89 -12.96 -5.38
C GLY A 151 -3.05 -11.95 -4.60
N SER A 152 -2.48 -12.43 -3.50
CA SER A 152 -1.61 -11.63 -2.63
C SER A 152 -0.19 -11.59 -3.15
N HIS A 153 0.42 -10.40 -3.17
CA HIS A 153 1.78 -10.14 -3.61
C HIS A 153 2.56 -9.37 -2.56
N THR A 154 3.88 -9.56 -2.55
CA THR A 154 4.78 -8.91 -1.59
C THR A 154 5.89 -8.17 -2.31
N ILE A 155 5.97 -6.85 -2.07
CA ILE A 155 7.11 -6.02 -2.43
C ILE A 155 8.14 -6.13 -1.31
N SER A 156 9.43 -6.26 -1.66
CA SER A 156 10.54 -6.14 -0.71
C SER A 156 11.60 -5.20 -1.27
N VAL A 157 12.02 -4.23 -0.47
CA VAL A 157 13.05 -3.23 -0.82
C VAL A 157 14.21 -3.34 0.13
N LYS A 158 15.43 -3.30 -0.42
CA LYS A 158 16.70 -3.27 0.33
C LYS A 158 17.54 -2.08 -0.15
N ALA A 159 18.35 -1.55 0.74
CA ALA A 159 19.32 -0.52 0.45
C ALA A 159 20.40 -0.47 1.53
N SER A 160 21.54 0.13 1.23
CA SER A 160 22.59 0.48 2.18
C SER A 160 22.97 1.94 2.01
N ASP A 161 23.58 2.53 3.05
CA ASP A 161 24.23 3.83 2.94
C ASP A 161 25.63 3.73 2.30
N ASN A 162 26.31 4.87 2.21
CA ASN A 162 27.66 4.93 1.64
C ASN A 162 28.76 4.46 2.61
N ASP A 163 28.46 4.34 3.91
CA ASP A 163 29.37 3.77 4.91
C ASP A 163 29.24 2.24 5.04
N GLY A 164 28.24 1.66 4.35
CA GLY A 164 28.03 0.22 4.25
C GLY A 164 27.00 -0.34 5.23
N ASN A 165 26.25 0.50 5.95
CA ASN A 165 25.19 0.03 6.84
C ASN A 165 23.96 -0.38 6.02
N ALA A 166 23.57 -1.64 6.11
CA ALA A 166 22.42 -2.18 5.38
C ALA A 166 21.13 -1.98 6.16
N ALA A 167 20.11 -1.40 5.49
CA ALA A 167 18.76 -1.35 6.03
C ALA A 167 18.15 -2.75 6.14
N THR A 168 17.37 -2.98 7.20
CA THR A 168 16.47 -4.13 7.25
C THR A 168 15.51 -4.04 6.06
N ALA A 169 15.31 -5.17 5.36
CA ALA A 169 14.41 -5.20 4.20
C ALA A 169 13.02 -4.70 4.60
N LYS A 170 12.51 -3.69 3.86
CA LYS A 170 11.15 -3.20 4.04
C LYS A 170 10.21 -3.94 3.11
N THR A 171 9.10 -4.47 3.65
CA THR A 171 8.10 -5.19 2.89
C THR A 171 6.75 -4.49 2.92
N ALA A 172 5.96 -4.68 1.84
CA ALA A 172 4.55 -4.32 1.76
C ALA A 172 3.81 -5.41 0.99
N THR A 173 2.71 -5.91 1.56
CA THR A 173 1.81 -6.85 0.88
C THR A 173 0.61 -6.11 0.33
N PHE A 174 0.14 -6.50 -0.85
CA PHE A 174 -1.06 -5.98 -1.51
C PHE A 174 -1.74 -7.12 -2.29
N THR A 175 -2.97 -6.91 -2.72
CA THR A 175 -3.75 -7.90 -3.47
C THR A 175 -4.10 -7.36 -4.84
N VAL A 176 -3.84 -8.15 -5.89
CA VAL A 176 -4.37 -7.92 -7.24
C VAL A 176 -5.66 -8.71 -7.40
N ASP A 177 -6.71 -8.07 -7.91
CA ASP A 177 -7.96 -8.72 -8.21
C ASP A 177 -8.64 -8.10 -9.43
N THR A 178 -8.73 -8.87 -10.50
CA THR A 178 -9.31 -8.46 -11.78
C THR A 178 -10.70 -9.03 -12.00
N VAL A 179 -11.17 -9.93 -11.13
CA VAL A 179 -12.45 -10.66 -11.28
C VAL A 179 -13.52 -9.97 -10.44
N PRO A 180 -14.70 -9.66 -11.01
CA PRO A 180 -15.80 -9.12 -10.21
C PRO A 180 -16.40 -10.20 -9.29
N PRO A 181 -17.05 -9.79 -8.18
CA PRO A 181 -17.71 -10.73 -7.28
C PRO A 181 -18.87 -11.46 -7.96
N THR A 182 -19.14 -12.68 -7.55
CA THR A 182 -20.35 -13.40 -7.94
C THR A 182 -21.57 -12.82 -7.24
N LEU A 183 -22.73 -12.81 -7.92
CA LEU A 183 -24.00 -12.36 -7.35
C LEU A 183 -25.15 -13.22 -7.86
N GLN A 184 -25.79 -13.98 -6.99
CA GLN A 184 -26.95 -14.81 -7.28
C GLN A 184 -28.15 -14.30 -6.48
N ILE A 185 -29.29 -14.09 -7.16
CA ILE A 185 -30.53 -13.65 -6.53
C ILE A 185 -31.52 -14.81 -6.57
N THR A 186 -31.95 -15.23 -5.38
CA THR A 186 -32.90 -16.32 -5.20
C THR A 186 -34.34 -15.82 -5.28
N THR A 187 -34.62 -14.67 -4.61
CA THR A 187 -35.93 -14.00 -4.65
C THR A 187 -35.74 -12.49 -4.82
N PRO A 188 -36.72 -11.80 -5.46
CA PRO A 188 -37.82 -12.34 -6.24
C PRO A 188 -37.33 -12.96 -7.56
N SER A 189 -38.17 -13.80 -8.19
CA SER A 189 -37.96 -14.18 -9.57
C SER A 189 -38.05 -12.94 -10.48
N ASN A 190 -37.40 -13.00 -11.64
CA ASN A 190 -37.60 -11.93 -12.61
C ASN A 190 -39.03 -11.99 -13.19
N ASP A 191 -39.60 -10.81 -13.50
CA ASP A 191 -40.96 -10.65 -14.01
C ASP A 191 -42.06 -11.20 -13.06
N LEU A 192 -41.79 -11.20 -11.74
CA LEU A 192 -42.80 -11.54 -10.73
C LEU A 192 -43.99 -10.56 -10.84
N VAL A 193 -45.22 -11.11 -10.85
CA VAL A 193 -46.45 -10.37 -10.64
C VAL A 193 -47.00 -10.72 -9.25
N THR A 194 -47.34 -9.69 -8.47
CA THR A 194 -47.77 -9.90 -7.08
C THR A 194 -48.76 -8.80 -6.61
N ASN A 195 -49.63 -9.16 -5.70
CA ASN A 195 -50.51 -8.19 -5.03
C ASN A 195 -49.89 -7.60 -3.74
N LYS A 196 -48.62 -7.89 -3.46
CA LYS A 196 -47.94 -7.42 -2.25
C LYS A 196 -47.04 -6.25 -2.60
N LYS A 197 -47.18 -5.13 -1.90
CA LYS A 197 -46.34 -3.93 -2.01
C LYS A 197 -44.97 -4.08 -1.33
N THR A 198 -44.68 -5.19 -0.68
CA THR A 198 -43.36 -5.49 -0.10
C THR A 198 -42.93 -6.86 -0.60
N VAL A 199 -41.70 -6.92 -1.15
CA VAL A 199 -41.04 -8.16 -1.56
C VAL A 199 -39.70 -8.31 -0.84
N THR A 200 -39.36 -9.52 -0.48
CA THR A 200 -38.08 -9.83 0.14
C THR A 200 -37.07 -10.22 -0.93
N VAL A 201 -36.00 -9.45 -1.05
CA VAL A 201 -34.82 -9.80 -1.87
C VAL A 201 -33.92 -10.70 -1.05
N THR A 202 -33.64 -11.91 -1.54
CA THR A 202 -32.65 -12.82 -0.97
C THR A 202 -31.64 -13.20 -2.02
N GLY A 203 -30.38 -13.36 -1.62
CA GLY A 203 -29.34 -13.76 -2.54
C GLY A 203 -28.07 -14.18 -1.83
N LYS A 204 -27.09 -14.51 -2.65
CA LYS A 204 -25.76 -14.86 -2.18
C LYS A 204 -24.70 -14.21 -3.08
N THR A 205 -23.63 -13.71 -2.45
CA THR A 205 -22.47 -13.17 -3.12
C THR A 205 -21.21 -13.83 -2.57
N ASP A 206 -20.17 -13.89 -3.39
CA ASP A 206 -18.84 -14.34 -2.97
C ASP A 206 -17.77 -13.75 -3.88
N ASP A 207 -16.56 -13.63 -3.34
CA ASP A 207 -15.35 -13.31 -4.07
C ASP A 207 -14.19 -14.14 -3.52
N VAL A 208 -13.34 -14.68 -4.40
CA VAL A 208 -12.24 -15.56 -3.97
C VAL A 208 -11.08 -14.75 -3.43
N THR A 209 -10.85 -13.53 -3.96
CA THR A 209 -9.63 -12.76 -3.78
C THR A 209 -9.83 -11.52 -2.89
N SER A 210 -10.96 -10.82 -3.04
CA SER A 210 -11.22 -9.49 -2.45
C SER A 210 -12.39 -9.46 -1.46
N LYS A 211 -12.37 -10.30 -0.43
CA LYS A 211 -13.39 -10.29 0.64
C LYS A 211 -13.15 -9.19 1.68
N PRO A 212 -14.22 -8.73 2.38
CA PRO A 212 -15.64 -9.03 2.17
C PRO A 212 -16.22 -8.28 0.98
N VAL A 213 -17.26 -8.87 0.35
CA VAL A 213 -18.08 -8.22 -0.67
C VAL A 213 -19.15 -7.38 0.02
N THR A 214 -19.41 -6.19 -0.50
CA THR A 214 -20.52 -5.33 -0.08
C THR A 214 -21.68 -5.43 -1.06
N VAL A 215 -22.92 -5.43 -0.56
CA VAL A 215 -24.13 -5.50 -1.39
C VAL A 215 -25.00 -4.27 -1.14
N THR A 216 -25.54 -3.71 -2.23
CA THR A 216 -26.61 -2.71 -2.14
C THR A 216 -27.85 -3.18 -2.89
N VAL A 217 -29.03 -2.85 -2.37
CA VAL A 217 -30.33 -3.05 -3.02
C VAL A 217 -30.97 -1.69 -3.17
N ASN A 218 -31.23 -1.27 -4.41
CA ASN A 218 -31.72 0.08 -4.78
C ASN A 218 -30.86 1.18 -4.10
N GLY A 219 -29.51 1.00 -4.09
CA GLY A 219 -28.57 1.94 -3.51
C GLY A 219 -28.44 1.86 -1.99
N THR A 220 -29.27 1.09 -1.28
CA THR A 220 -29.17 0.90 0.16
C THR A 220 -28.28 -0.27 0.50
N THR A 221 -27.25 -0.07 1.33
CA THR A 221 -26.36 -1.13 1.81
C THR A 221 -27.11 -2.18 2.61
N VAL A 222 -26.77 -3.44 2.40
CA VAL A 222 -27.36 -4.61 3.04
C VAL A 222 -26.26 -5.37 3.79
N THR A 223 -26.60 -5.91 4.96
CA THR A 223 -25.70 -6.81 5.69
C THR A 223 -25.52 -8.10 4.89
N VAL A 224 -24.27 -8.47 4.65
CA VAL A 224 -23.90 -9.76 4.05
C VAL A 224 -23.38 -10.64 5.18
N GLU A 225 -23.96 -11.81 5.33
CA GLU A 225 -23.58 -12.80 6.34
C GLU A 225 -22.22 -13.44 6.00
N THR A 226 -21.64 -14.13 6.95
CA THR A 226 -20.30 -14.76 6.78
C THR A 226 -20.24 -15.82 5.69
N ASP A 227 -21.38 -16.43 5.37
CA ASP A 227 -21.54 -17.40 4.28
C ASP A 227 -21.86 -16.76 2.93
N GLY A 228 -21.90 -15.42 2.86
CA GLY A 228 -22.19 -14.61 1.68
C GLY A 228 -23.67 -14.39 1.41
N THR A 229 -24.58 -14.90 2.25
CA THR A 229 -26.03 -14.69 2.06
C THR A 229 -26.44 -13.28 2.54
N PHE A 230 -27.53 -12.76 1.95
CA PHE A 230 -28.12 -11.48 2.36
C PHE A 230 -29.64 -11.49 2.14
N THR A 231 -30.33 -10.65 2.91
CA THR A 231 -31.79 -10.49 2.85
C THR A 231 -32.15 -9.01 3.02
N LYS A 232 -33.12 -8.53 2.23
CA LYS A 232 -33.61 -7.14 2.30
C LYS A 232 -35.06 -7.05 1.83
N ASP A 233 -35.93 -6.50 2.65
CA ASP A 233 -37.28 -6.13 2.24
C ASP A 233 -37.24 -4.82 1.44
N VAL A 234 -37.97 -4.82 0.31
CA VAL A 234 -38.10 -3.71 -0.62
C VAL A 234 -39.58 -3.35 -0.76
N THR A 235 -39.91 -2.10 -0.49
CA THR A 235 -41.26 -1.57 -0.74
C THR A 235 -41.38 -1.13 -2.19
N LEU A 236 -42.44 -1.56 -2.85
CA LEU A 236 -42.74 -1.32 -4.25
C LEU A 236 -43.98 -0.43 -4.40
N VAL A 237 -44.12 0.19 -5.57
CA VAL A 237 -45.30 0.96 -5.94
C VAL A 237 -46.18 0.14 -6.90
N GLU A 238 -47.45 0.53 -7.03
CA GLU A 238 -48.37 -0.06 -8.01
C GLU A 238 -47.80 0.00 -9.43
N GLY A 239 -47.94 -1.07 -10.18
CA GLY A 239 -47.42 -1.20 -11.54
C GLY A 239 -45.98 -1.76 -11.58
N ALA A 240 -45.25 -1.41 -12.65
CA ALA A 240 -43.93 -1.97 -12.92
C ALA A 240 -42.82 -1.35 -12.03
N ASN A 241 -42.05 -2.19 -11.38
CA ASN A 241 -40.90 -1.80 -10.55
C ASN A 241 -39.63 -2.52 -11.06
N THR A 242 -38.48 -1.86 -10.87
CA THR A 242 -37.16 -2.47 -11.09
C THR A 242 -36.37 -2.43 -9.79
N ILE A 243 -35.91 -3.58 -9.34
CA ILE A 243 -35.03 -3.71 -8.17
C ILE A 243 -33.62 -3.93 -8.72
N THR A 244 -32.68 -3.05 -8.35
CA THR A 244 -31.27 -3.14 -8.75
C THR A 244 -30.43 -3.61 -7.57
N ILE A 245 -29.71 -4.71 -7.73
CA ILE A 245 -28.83 -5.29 -6.72
C ILE A 245 -27.40 -5.20 -7.26
N VAL A 246 -26.48 -4.62 -6.47
CA VAL A 246 -25.08 -4.47 -6.83
C VAL A 246 -24.21 -5.07 -5.75
N ALA A 247 -23.36 -6.03 -6.14
CA ALA A 247 -22.27 -6.52 -5.32
C ALA A 247 -20.98 -5.80 -5.72
N LYS A 248 -20.17 -5.40 -4.74
CA LYS A 248 -18.88 -4.73 -4.95
C LYS A 248 -17.83 -5.34 -4.02
N ASP A 249 -16.68 -5.73 -4.58
CA ASP A 249 -15.51 -6.23 -3.85
C ASP A 249 -14.61 -5.11 -3.29
N LYS A 250 -13.53 -5.49 -2.62
CA LYS A 250 -12.53 -4.53 -2.09
C LYS A 250 -11.65 -3.91 -3.17
N ALA A 251 -11.45 -4.57 -4.32
CA ALA A 251 -10.70 -4.02 -5.44
C ALA A 251 -11.53 -3.00 -6.25
N GLY A 252 -12.84 -2.88 -5.92
CA GLY A 252 -13.77 -1.95 -6.55
C GLY A 252 -14.51 -2.51 -7.76
N LYS A 253 -14.35 -3.81 -8.09
CA LYS A 253 -15.12 -4.48 -9.16
C LYS A 253 -16.55 -4.69 -8.72
N THR A 254 -17.49 -4.70 -9.69
CA THR A 254 -18.92 -4.82 -9.39
C THR A 254 -19.61 -5.83 -10.28
N THR A 255 -20.59 -6.51 -9.70
CA THR A 255 -21.59 -7.29 -10.44
C THR A 255 -22.97 -6.73 -10.13
N THR A 256 -23.78 -6.51 -11.17
CA THR A 256 -25.13 -5.95 -11.05
C THR A 256 -26.15 -6.94 -11.57
N VAL A 257 -27.21 -7.16 -10.79
CA VAL A 257 -28.39 -7.95 -11.20
C VAL A 257 -29.63 -7.07 -11.00
N THR A 258 -30.55 -7.10 -11.98
CA THR A 258 -31.85 -6.45 -11.86
C THR A 258 -32.97 -7.47 -11.78
N ARG A 259 -34.08 -7.13 -11.11
CA ARG A 259 -35.32 -7.90 -11.08
C ARG A 259 -36.47 -6.95 -11.41
N LYS A 260 -37.30 -7.34 -12.36
CA LYS A 260 -38.55 -6.67 -12.66
C LYS A 260 -39.67 -7.32 -11.84
N VAL A 261 -40.50 -6.48 -11.22
CA VAL A 261 -41.65 -6.92 -10.41
C VAL A 261 -42.83 -6.00 -10.73
N THR A 262 -43.96 -6.58 -11.08
CA THR A 262 -45.21 -5.84 -11.29
C THR A 262 -46.11 -6.03 -10.06
N VAL A 263 -46.49 -4.93 -9.44
CA VAL A 263 -47.48 -4.93 -8.36
C VAL A 263 -48.84 -4.61 -8.95
N ASP A 264 -49.81 -5.48 -8.73
CA ASP A 264 -51.19 -5.28 -9.08
C ASP A 264 -52.06 -5.63 -7.88
N THR A 265 -52.64 -4.62 -7.26
CA THR A 265 -53.52 -4.74 -6.09
C THR A 265 -55.00 -4.63 -6.45
N SER A 266 -55.30 -4.46 -7.76
CA SER A 266 -56.67 -4.37 -8.23
C SER A 266 -57.33 -5.73 -8.23
N ALA A 267 -58.56 -5.80 -7.82
CA ALA A 267 -59.34 -7.01 -7.91
C ALA A 267 -60.14 -7.02 -9.24
N PRO A 268 -60.26 -8.16 -9.96
CA PRO A 268 -61.09 -8.22 -11.13
C PRO A 268 -62.57 -7.90 -10.80
N VAL A 269 -63.23 -7.22 -11.74
CA VAL A 269 -64.63 -6.79 -11.60
C VAL A 269 -65.55 -7.68 -12.45
N ILE A 270 -66.56 -8.27 -11.80
CA ILE A 270 -67.60 -9.02 -12.55
C ILE A 270 -68.61 -7.98 -13.12
N LYS A 271 -68.67 -7.85 -14.41
CA LYS A 271 -69.51 -6.88 -15.14
C LYS A 271 -70.93 -7.39 -15.34
N SER A 272 -71.06 -8.66 -15.70
CA SER A 272 -72.39 -9.26 -15.95
C SER A 272 -72.36 -10.76 -15.71
N ILE A 273 -73.51 -11.30 -15.34
CA ILE A 273 -73.77 -12.73 -15.22
C ILE A 273 -75.09 -12.98 -15.93
N THR A 274 -75.12 -13.98 -16.85
CA THR A 274 -76.34 -14.41 -17.52
C THR A 274 -76.51 -15.91 -17.40
N LEU A 275 -77.76 -16.35 -17.23
CA LEU A 275 -78.15 -17.75 -17.19
C LEU A 275 -79.10 -18.03 -18.39
N THR A 276 -78.79 -19.00 -19.25
CA THR A 276 -79.55 -19.29 -20.48
C THR A 276 -79.72 -20.76 -20.68
N PRO A 277 -80.99 -21.22 -20.80
CA PRO A 277 -82.24 -20.50 -20.61
C PRO A 277 -82.52 -20.21 -19.12
N ASN A 278 -83.31 -19.15 -18.86
CA ASN A 278 -83.82 -18.87 -17.53
C ASN A 278 -85.28 -18.35 -17.67
N PRO A 279 -86.28 -19.11 -17.26
CA PRO A 279 -86.23 -20.39 -16.47
C PRO A 279 -85.77 -21.59 -17.29
N VAL A 280 -85.29 -22.62 -16.60
CA VAL A 280 -84.91 -23.92 -17.16
C VAL A 280 -85.77 -25.06 -16.49
N ASP A 281 -86.16 -26.09 -17.25
CA ASP A 281 -86.92 -27.19 -16.71
C ASP A 281 -86.11 -28.08 -15.77
N CYS A 282 -86.77 -28.69 -14.79
CA CYS A 282 -86.11 -29.59 -13.85
C CYS A 282 -85.32 -30.71 -14.54
N GLY A 283 -84.05 -30.89 -14.19
CA GLY A 283 -83.16 -31.89 -14.77
C GLY A 283 -82.58 -31.53 -16.14
N LYS A 284 -82.82 -30.32 -16.70
CA LYS A 284 -82.18 -29.79 -17.88
C LYS A 284 -80.96 -28.90 -17.53
N THR A 285 -80.09 -28.75 -18.52
CA THR A 285 -78.86 -27.93 -18.40
C THR A 285 -79.12 -26.49 -18.80
N PHE A 286 -78.36 -25.56 -18.16
CA PHE A 286 -78.28 -24.16 -18.58
C PHE A 286 -76.83 -23.72 -18.67
N ILE A 287 -76.57 -22.66 -19.39
CA ILE A 287 -75.26 -22.01 -19.52
C ILE A 287 -75.23 -20.84 -18.54
N ILE A 288 -74.15 -20.77 -17.75
CA ILE A 288 -73.77 -19.58 -17.02
C ILE A 288 -72.67 -18.88 -17.83
N ALA A 289 -72.88 -17.62 -18.20
CA ALA A 289 -71.86 -16.80 -18.81
C ALA A 289 -71.54 -15.59 -17.89
N VAL A 290 -70.27 -15.32 -17.69
CA VAL A 290 -69.77 -14.23 -16.82
C VAL A 290 -68.82 -13.36 -17.58
N GLU A 291 -69.05 -12.03 -17.60
CA GLU A 291 -68.12 -11.06 -18.12
C GLU A 291 -67.29 -10.49 -16.96
N ILE A 292 -65.97 -10.67 -17.08
CA ILE A 292 -65.01 -10.20 -16.05
C ILE A 292 -64.00 -9.31 -16.72
N THR A 293 -63.63 -8.19 -16.05
CA THR A 293 -62.56 -7.30 -16.47
C THR A 293 -61.60 -7.08 -15.32
N ASP A 294 -60.35 -6.90 -15.65
CA ASP A 294 -59.31 -6.56 -14.72
C ASP A 294 -58.64 -5.23 -15.15
#